data_5760c540cb35e4bd63c16369a5ed1b1e
#
_entry.id   5760c540cb35e4bd63c16369a5ed1b1e
#
_cell.length_a   1.000
_cell.length_b   1.000
_cell.length_c   1.000
_cell.angle_alpha   90.00
_cell.angle_beta   90.00
_cell.angle_gamma   90.00
#
_symmetry.space_group_name_H-M   'P 1'
#
loop_
_entity.id
_entity.type
_entity.pdbx_description
1 polymer ?
#
loop_
_entity_poly.entity_id
_entity_poly.type
_entity_poly.pdbx_seq_one_letter_code
_entity_poly.pdbx_strand_id
1 'polypeptide(L)'
;GVPTKIFSTEKKIMSNEVLTQYKRYRARNRRFISAMVLLLAVTGIVSLIIGSHRIGWQELWAIVQNEGTEMNRQILLNIRLPRMLAAVITGIILSLSGAIMQILLRNPLASPYTLGISNAAAFGASFGIVFLGAGAGITQSSDLFMITNPYVITLSAFLGSLLGLAIILIIIRGKQASVETIILSGVIINSLFGAGIAVMQYVANNVQLASIVFWNFGDLGRSDWSKLLFLIVALIPALIYFYLKRWDYKVLCSGDDYAQSMGVYPQHTRMTGMVVTSLITAVAVSFFGVIAFVGLVVPHIVRKCIGDNEEFLIPGSAIFGGMFLLLCDTVARTILSPIILPVGILTSFLGVPLFLFLLTRKKR
;
A
#
# COMPACT_ATOMS: atom_id res chain seq x y z
N GLY A 1 -57.21 21.25 -19.11
CA GLY A 1 -56.92 19.89 -18.59
C GLY A 1 -55.83 19.15 -19.39
N VAL A 2 -54.75 19.84 -19.89
CA VAL A 2 -53.73 19.16 -20.70
C VAL A 2 -52.27 19.28 -20.24
N PRO A 3 -51.87 20.10 -19.22
CA PRO A 3 -50.42 20.18 -18.89
C PRO A 3 -49.89 19.08 -17.98
N THR A 4 -50.71 18.41 -17.19
CA THR A 4 -50.22 17.46 -16.15
C THR A 4 -49.71 16.12 -16.69
N LYS A 5 -50.20 15.62 -17.82
CA LYS A 5 -49.75 14.35 -18.42
C LYS A 5 -48.39 14.46 -19.12
N ILE A 6 -48.07 15.59 -19.72
CA ILE A 6 -46.80 15.82 -20.41
C ILE A 6 -45.66 15.86 -19.38
N PHE A 7 -45.82 16.60 -18.29
CA PHE A 7 -44.82 16.67 -17.19
C PHE A 7 -44.57 15.31 -16.51
N SER A 8 -45.59 14.45 -16.38
CA SER A 8 -45.42 13.12 -15.79
C SER A 8 -44.69 12.17 -16.74
N THR A 9 -44.86 12.30 -18.05
CA THR A 9 -44.22 11.46 -19.07
C THR A 9 -42.73 11.85 -19.23
N GLU A 10 -42.42 13.16 -19.30
CA GLU A 10 -41.05 13.66 -19.35
C GLU A 10 -40.25 13.28 -18.07
N LYS A 11 -40.83 13.41 -16.88
CA LYS A 11 -40.25 13.02 -15.62
C LYS A 11 -39.95 11.50 -15.58
N LYS A 12 -40.78 10.67 -16.16
CA LYS A 12 -40.64 9.21 -16.25
C LYS A 12 -39.58 8.81 -17.29
N ILE A 13 -39.50 9.51 -18.40
CA ILE A 13 -38.48 9.31 -19.44
C ILE A 13 -37.12 9.71 -18.90
N MET A 14 -37.00 10.88 -18.27
CA MET A 14 -35.77 11.38 -17.65
C MET A 14 -35.28 10.46 -16.51
N SER A 15 -36.18 9.89 -15.70
CA SER A 15 -35.83 8.91 -14.67
C SER A 15 -35.32 7.59 -15.26
N ASN A 16 -35.88 7.13 -16.39
CA ASN A 16 -35.42 5.90 -17.05
C ASN A 16 -34.08 6.07 -17.75
N GLU A 17 -33.79 7.23 -18.32
CA GLU A 17 -32.48 7.54 -18.91
C GLU A 17 -31.40 7.59 -17.84
N VAL A 18 -31.65 8.28 -16.73
CA VAL A 18 -30.71 8.34 -15.58
C VAL A 18 -30.40 6.94 -15.00
N LEU A 19 -31.47 6.13 -14.83
CA LEU A 19 -31.32 4.74 -14.38
C LEU A 19 -30.51 3.90 -15.38
N THR A 20 -30.69 4.09 -16.66
CA THR A 20 -29.97 3.36 -17.71
C THR A 20 -28.47 3.79 -17.74
N GLN A 21 -28.22 5.09 -17.64
CA GLN A 21 -26.84 5.60 -17.53
C GLN A 21 -26.13 5.09 -16.27
N TYR A 22 -26.81 5.08 -15.12
CA TYR A 22 -26.26 4.53 -13.87
C TYR A 22 -25.97 3.03 -13.97
N LYS A 23 -26.88 2.24 -14.57
CA LYS A 23 -26.63 0.80 -14.81
C LYS A 23 -25.42 0.57 -15.72
N ARG A 24 -25.28 1.36 -16.80
CA ARG A 24 -24.12 1.29 -17.71
C ARG A 24 -22.82 1.65 -16.98
N TYR A 25 -22.84 2.71 -16.16
CA TYR A 25 -21.70 3.10 -15.34
C TYR A 25 -21.26 1.97 -14.38
N ARG A 26 -22.20 1.39 -13.63
CA ARG A 26 -21.90 0.25 -12.73
C ARG A 26 -21.39 -0.96 -13.50
N ALA A 27 -21.97 -1.29 -14.63
CA ALA A 27 -21.53 -2.42 -15.46
C ALA A 27 -20.12 -2.21 -16.00
N ARG A 28 -19.78 -0.99 -16.45
CA ARG A 28 -18.42 -0.62 -16.89
C ARG A 28 -17.40 -0.80 -15.76
N ASN A 29 -17.69 -0.28 -14.58
CA ASN A 29 -16.78 -0.34 -13.44
C ASN A 29 -16.60 -1.78 -12.93
N ARG A 30 -17.66 -2.58 -12.90
CA ARG A 30 -17.55 -4.02 -12.60
C ARG A 30 -16.69 -4.76 -13.61
N ARG A 31 -16.85 -4.51 -14.91
CA ARG A 31 -15.99 -5.11 -15.96
C ARG A 31 -14.53 -4.70 -15.78
N PHE A 32 -14.28 -3.44 -15.45
CA PHE A 32 -12.92 -2.98 -15.16
C PHE A 32 -12.30 -3.74 -13.98
N ILE A 33 -13.01 -3.87 -12.85
CA ILE A 33 -12.55 -4.62 -11.68
C ILE A 33 -12.32 -6.10 -12.04
N SER A 34 -13.25 -6.73 -12.76
CA SER A 34 -13.08 -8.13 -13.20
C SER A 34 -11.87 -8.31 -14.11
N ALA A 35 -11.62 -7.36 -15.02
CA ALA A 35 -10.44 -7.37 -15.87
C ALA A 35 -9.14 -7.22 -15.05
N MET A 36 -9.15 -6.38 -13.99
CA MET A 36 -8.01 -6.23 -13.09
C MET A 36 -7.73 -7.50 -12.27
N VAL A 37 -8.78 -8.19 -11.82
CA VAL A 37 -8.63 -9.49 -11.13
C VAL A 37 -8.02 -10.52 -12.07
N LEU A 38 -8.51 -10.61 -13.31
CA LEU A 38 -7.93 -11.51 -14.31
C LEU A 38 -6.45 -11.18 -14.59
N LEU A 39 -6.15 -9.90 -14.75
CA LEU A 39 -4.78 -9.43 -14.99
C LEU A 39 -3.87 -9.71 -13.79
N LEU A 40 -4.37 -9.55 -12.57
CA LEU A 40 -3.64 -9.93 -11.35
C LEU A 40 -3.34 -11.46 -11.34
N ALA A 41 -4.31 -12.30 -11.70
CA ALA A 41 -4.09 -13.73 -11.79
C ALA A 41 -3.03 -14.10 -12.85
N VAL A 42 -3.11 -13.48 -14.03
CA VAL A 42 -2.12 -13.67 -15.11
C VAL A 42 -0.72 -13.21 -14.67
N THR A 43 -0.62 -12.02 -14.05
CA THR A 43 0.67 -11.53 -13.53
C THR A 43 1.21 -12.40 -12.41
N GLY A 44 0.34 -13.00 -11.58
CA GLY A 44 0.72 -13.97 -10.57
C GLY A 44 1.39 -15.20 -11.19
N ILE A 45 0.75 -15.80 -12.18
CA ILE A 45 1.30 -16.95 -12.91
C ILE A 45 2.65 -16.59 -13.56
N VAL A 46 2.70 -15.47 -14.25
CA VAL A 46 3.93 -14.98 -14.90
C VAL A 46 5.05 -14.75 -13.88
N SER A 47 4.74 -14.20 -12.72
CA SER A 47 5.69 -13.97 -11.63
C SER A 47 6.26 -15.26 -11.03
N LEU A 48 5.50 -16.36 -11.05
CA LEU A 48 5.99 -17.69 -10.62
C LEU A 48 6.94 -18.33 -11.64
N ILE A 49 6.71 -18.09 -12.92
CA ILE A 49 7.53 -18.63 -14.02
C ILE A 49 8.85 -17.85 -14.15
N ILE A 50 8.75 -16.51 -14.13
CA ILE A 50 9.88 -15.61 -14.37
C ILE A 50 10.68 -15.39 -13.09
N GLY A 51 11.99 -15.62 -13.14
CA GLY A 51 12.93 -15.40 -12.05
C GLY A 51 14.36 -15.71 -12.47
N SER A 52 15.32 -15.60 -11.53
CA SER A 52 16.74 -15.92 -11.78
C SER A 52 16.96 -17.37 -12.24
N HIS A 53 16.18 -18.29 -11.71
CA HIS A 53 16.07 -19.67 -12.21
C HIS A 53 14.75 -19.80 -12.98
N ARG A 54 14.78 -20.17 -14.26
CA ARG A 54 13.55 -20.33 -15.06
C ARG A 54 12.89 -21.67 -14.75
N ILE A 55 11.67 -21.63 -14.23
CA ILE A 55 10.83 -22.81 -14.05
C ILE A 55 9.89 -22.83 -15.24
N GLY A 56 10.03 -23.86 -16.11
CA GLY A 56 9.16 -24.03 -17.28
C GLY A 56 7.71 -24.31 -16.89
N TRP A 57 6.79 -24.04 -17.82
CA TRP A 57 5.37 -24.37 -17.61
C TRP A 57 5.12 -25.84 -17.30
N GLN A 58 5.87 -26.73 -17.99
CA GLN A 58 5.79 -28.18 -17.77
C GLN A 58 6.22 -28.57 -16.35
N GLU A 59 7.26 -27.94 -15.81
CA GLU A 59 7.73 -28.17 -14.44
C GLU A 59 6.74 -27.64 -13.40
N LEU A 60 6.10 -26.49 -13.64
CA LEU A 60 5.02 -26.00 -12.76
C LEU A 60 3.88 -27.02 -12.68
N TRP A 61 3.48 -27.58 -13.82
CA TRP A 61 2.45 -28.60 -13.88
C TRP A 61 2.86 -29.89 -13.19
N ALA A 62 4.10 -30.33 -13.39
CA ALA A 62 4.67 -31.50 -12.70
C ALA A 62 4.72 -31.30 -11.18
N ILE A 63 5.08 -30.09 -10.70
CA ILE A 63 5.07 -29.78 -9.26
C ILE A 63 3.65 -29.87 -8.68
N VAL A 64 2.63 -29.39 -9.40
CA VAL A 64 1.21 -29.51 -9.00
C VAL A 64 0.77 -30.96 -8.91
N GLN A 65 1.29 -31.83 -9.78
CA GLN A 65 1.03 -33.28 -9.78
C GLN A 65 1.92 -34.07 -8.81
N ASN A 66 2.75 -33.39 -8.00
CA ASN A 66 3.76 -34.00 -7.10
C ASN A 66 4.87 -34.81 -7.82
N GLU A 67 5.09 -34.57 -9.11
CA GLU A 67 6.10 -35.26 -9.95
C GLU A 67 7.34 -34.37 -10.23
N GLY A 68 7.36 -33.11 -9.79
CA GLY A 68 8.47 -32.17 -9.99
C GLY A 68 9.71 -32.49 -9.18
N THR A 69 10.87 -31.92 -9.58
CA THR A 69 12.10 -32.04 -8.79
C THR A 69 11.96 -31.35 -7.44
N GLU A 70 12.50 -31.94 -6.37
CA GLU A 70 12.40 -31.42 -5.01
C GLU A 70 12.99 -30.00 -4.91
N MET A 71 14.08 -29.70 -5.63
CA MET A 71 14.69 -28.38 -5.70
C MET A 71 13.73 -27.33 -6.25
N ASN A 72 13.06 -27.60 -7.38
CA ASN A 72 12.13 -26.67 -8.01
C ASN A 72 10.87 -26.49 -7.15
N ARG A 73 10.42 -27.54 -6.48
CA ARG A 73 9.33 -27.50 -5.51
C ARG A 73 9.65 -26.58 -4.34
N GLN A 74 10.83 -26.70 -3.75
CA GLN A 74 11.25 -25.84 -2.65
C GLN A 74 11.39 -24.37 -3.08
N ILE A 75 11.98 -24.11 -4.26
CA ILE A 75 12.07 -22.74 -4.81
C ILE A 75 10.67 -22.17 -5.02
N LEU A 76 9.74 -22.94 -5.59
CA LEU A 76 8.39 -22.45 -5.86
C LEU A 76 7.60 -22.19 -4.56
N LEU A 77 7.56 -23.15 -3.64
CA LEU A 77 6.69 -23.09 -2.46
C LEU A 77 7.26 -22.26 -1.32
N ASN A 78 8.59 -22.23 -1.14
CA ASN A 78 9.21 -21.57 0.00
C ASN A 78 9.83 -20.20 -0.33
N ILE A 79 10.07 -19.89 -1.62
CA ILE A 79 10.67 -18.62 -2.03
C ILE A 79 9.72 -17.82 -2.90
N ARG A 80 9.24 -18.37 -4.03
CA ARG A 80 8.48 -17.60 -5.01
C ARG A 80 7.05 -17.34 -4.60
N LEU A 81 6.35 -18.35 -4.12
CA LEU A 81 4.96 -18.23 -3.73
C LEU A 81 4.76 -17.27 -2.55
N PRO A 82 5.54 -17.38 -1.44
CA PRO A 82 5.46 -16.39 -0.37
C PRO A 82 5.80 -14.98 -0.84
N ARG A 83 6.81 -14.79 -1.70
CA ARG A 83 7.19 -13.48 -2.23
C ARG A 83 6.09 -12.89 -3.12
N MET A 84 5.51 -13.68 -4.01
CA MET A 84 4.38 -13.27 -4.85
C MET A 84 3.18 -12.83 -4.00
N LEU A 85 2.79 -13.65 -3.03
CA LEU A 85 1.67 -13.32 -2.13
C LEU A 85 1.97 -12.09 -1.26
N ALA A 86 3.21 -11.95 -0.78
CA ALA A 86 3.65 -10.77 -0.04
C ALA A 86 3.54 -9.50 -0.91
N ALA A 87 3.95 -9.57 -2.18
CA ALA A 87 3.80 -8.46 -3.13
C ALA A 87 2.33 -8.07 -3.30
N VAL A 88 1.45 -9.04 -3.51
CA VAL A 88 0.01 -8.79 -3.68
C VAL A 88 -0.59 -8.19 -2.42
N ILE A 89 -0.38 -8.81 -1.26
CA ILE A 89 -0.99 -8.37 0.01
C ILE A 89 -0.45 -7.00 0.43
N THR A 90 0.86 -6.79 0.34
CA THR A 90 1.48 -5.49 0.64
C THR A 90 0.99 -4.40 -0.31
N GLY A 91 0.88 -4.71 -1.61
CA GLY A 91 0.31 -3.80 -2.60
C GLY A 91 -1.14 -3.43 -2.29
N ILE A 92 -1.97 -4.39 -1.87
CA ILE A 92 -3.33 -4.16 -1.39
C ILE A 92 -3.32 -3.23 -0.17
N ILE A 93 -2.52 -3.54 0.85
CA ILE A 93 -2.42 -2.75 2.09
C ILE A 93 -2.05 -1.30 1.78
N LEU A 94 -0.97 -1.08 1.04
CA LEU A 94 -0.47 0.26 0.76
C LEU A 94 -1.44 1.09 -0.09
N SER A 95 -2.00 0.51 -1.14
CA SER A 95 -2.93 1.21 -2.03
C SER A 95 -4.28 1.46 -1.37
N LEU A 96 -4.80 0.50 -0.61
CA LEU A 96 -6.03 0.65 0.17
C LEU A 96 -5.88 1.76 1.22
N SER A 97 -4.77 1.73 1.97
CA SER A 97 -4.45 2.78 2.95
C SER A 97 -4.35 4.15 2.30
N GLY A 98 -3.72 4.23 1.13
CA GLY A 98 -3.65 5.45 0.36
C GLY A 98 -5.02 5.94 -0.12
N ALA A 99 -5.85 5.06 -0.68
CA ALA A 99 -7.21 5.40 -1.12
C ALA A 99 -8.07 5.97 0.02
N ILE A 100 -8.07 5.29 1.16
CA ILE A 100 -8.81 5.74 2.35
C ILE A 100 -8.27 7.07 2.88
N MET A 101 -6.95 7.24 2.98
CA MET A 101 -6.35 8.52 3.41
C MET A 101 -6.73 9.69 2.48
N GLN A 102 -6.72 9.45 1.15
CA GLN A 102 -7.14 10.46 0.17
C GLN A 102 -8.61 10.85 0.35
N ILE A 103 -9.47 9.90 0.68
CA ILE A 103 -10.90 10.13 0.99
C ILE A 103 -11.03 10.93 2.28
N LEU A 104 -10.41 10.47 3.37
CA LEU A 104 -10.52 11.08 4.70
C LEU A 104 -10.03 12.53 4.73
N LEU A 105 -8.92 12.81 4.03
CA LEU A 105 -8.31 14.13 3.98
C LEU A 105 -8.73 14.94 2.75
N ARG A 106 -9.62 14.40 1.90
CA ARG A 106 -10.06 15.04 0.65
C ARG A 106 -8.89 15.63 -0.14
N ASN A 107 -7.75 14.92 -0.09
CA ASN A 107 -6.52 15.36 -0.73
C ASN A 107 -5.89 14.18 -1.48
N PRO A 108 -5.70 14.29 -2.81
CA PRO A 108 -5.10 13.21 -3.60
C PRO A 108 -3.62 12.93 -3.28
N LEU A 109 -2.97 13.82 -2.52
CA LEU A 109 -1.57 13.68 -2.08
C LEU A 109 -1.45 12.95 -0.73
N ALA A 110 -2.56 12.62 -0.08
CA ALA A 110 -2.55 12.00 1.23
C ALA A 110 -2.25 10.49 1.14
N SER A 111 -1.36 10.03 1.99
CA SER A 111 -1.05 8.61 2.19
C SER A 111 -0.38 8.43 3.55
N PRO A 112 -0.31 7.21 4.12
CA PRO A 112 0.45 6.97 5.34
C PRO A 112 1.94 7.34 5.21
N TYR A 113 2.49 7.21 4.00
CA TYR A 113 3.87 7.64 3.71
C TYR A 113 4.04 9.16 3.87
N THR A 114 3.12 9.96 3.30
CA THR A 114 3.19 11.43 3.39
C THR A 114 2.92 11.94 4.80
N LEU A 115 2.26 11.15 5.64
CA LEU A 115 2.05 11.45 7.07
C LEU A 115 3.23 11.04 7.96
N GLY A 116 4.31 10.49 7.40
CA GLY A 116 5.54 10.21 8.14
C GLY A 116 5.60 8.82 8.78
N ILE A 117 4.59 7.97 8.63
CA ILE A 117 4.56 6.62 9.23
C ILE A 117 5.75 5.77 8.75
N SER A 118 6.08 5.83 7.46
CA SER A 118 7.19 5.05 6.90
C SER A 118 8.56 5.56 7.37
N ASN A 119 8.73 6.88 7.51
CA ASN A 119 9.97 7.45 8.04
C ASN A 119 10.12 7.15 9.54
N ALA A 120 9.02 7.15 10.28
CA ALA A 120 9.00 6.74 11.68
C ALA A 120 9.39 5.25 11.83
N ALA A 121 8.90 4.38 10.93
CA ALA A 121 9.33 2.97 10.86
C ALA A 121 10.83 2.86 10.56
N ALA A 122 11.33 3.63 9.60
CA ALA A 122 12.75 3.63 9.21
C ALA A 122 13.65 4.11 10.35
N PHE A 123 13.23 5.11 11.11
CA PHE A 123 13.91 5.53 12.32
C PHE A 123 13.92 4.42 13.37
N GLY A 124 12.79 3.77 13.64
CA GLY A 124 12.71 2.65 14.57
C GLY A 124 13.60 1.48 14.16
N ALA A 125 13.61 1.11 12.87
CA ALA A 125 14.51 0.09 12.33
C ALA A 125 15.98 0.47 12.53
N SER A 126 16.35 1.72 12.21
CA SER A 126 17.71 2.24 12.38
C SER A 126 18.15 2.22 13.84
N PHE A 127 17.25 2.58 14.75
CA PHE A 127 17.48 2.48 16.19
C PHE A 127 17.75 1.03 16.63
N GLY A 128 16.94 0.08 16.15
CA GLY A 128 17.11 -1.35 16.42
C GLY A 128 18.44 -1.89 15.90
N ILE A 129 18.89 -1.42 14.73
CA ILE A 129 20.16 -1.82 14.12
C ILE A 129 21.36 -1.27 14.93
N VAL A 130 21.31 0.01 15.31
CA VAL A 130 22.45 0.69 15.95
C VAL A 130 22.57 0.34 17.44
N PHE A 131 21.47 0.43 18.18
CA PHE A 131 21.51 0.35 19.66
C PHE A 131 21.10 -1.00 20.22
N LEU A 132 20.28 -1.78 19.52
CA LEU A 132 19.85 -3.10 19.99
C LEU A 132 20.64 -4.25 19.38
N GLY A 133 21.72 -3.95 18.65
CA GLY A 133 22.62 -4.95 18.09
C GLY A 133 21.99 -5.86 17.03
N ALA A 134 20.86 -5.45 16.45
CA ALA A 134 20.17 -6.24 15.44
C ALA A 134 20.78 -6.11 14.03
N GLY A 135 21.86 -5.35 13.89
CA GLY A 135 22.61 -5.18 12.65
C GLY A 135 23.32 -6.46 12.20
N ALA A 136 23.77 -6.48 10.95
CA ALA A 136 24.50 -7.60 10.38
C ALA A 136 25.81 -7.85 11.15
N GLY A 137 26.04 -9.10 11.56
CA GLY A 137 27.34 -9.57 12.01
C GLY A 137 28.16 -10.04 10.80
N ILE A 138 29.48 -9.79 10.84
CA ILE A 138 30.41 -10.42 9.90
C ILE A 138 30.65 -11.82 10.43
N THR A 139 30.14 -12.86 9.78
CA THR A 139 30.58 -14.22 10.03
C THR A 139 31.96 -14.44 9.34
N GLN A 140 32.94 -14.92 10.09
CA GLN A 140 34.32 -15.13 9.60
C GLN A 140 34.46 -16.09 8.40
N SER A 141 33.37 -16.72 7.94
CA SER A 141 33.41 -17.76 6.91
C SER A 141 32.72 -17.41 5.57
N SER A 142 32.14 -16.24 5.44
CA SER A 142 31.59 -15.79 4.13
C SER A 142 31.32 -14.29 4.18
N ASP A 143 31.62 -13.58 3.08
CA ASP A 143 31.33 -12.15 2.86
C ASP A 143 29.82 -11.81 2.85
N LEU A 144 28.98 -12.65 3.42
CA LEU A 144 27.54 -12.50 3.49
C LEU A 144 27.14 -11.71 4.74
N PHE A 145 26.54 -10.54 4.52
CA PHE A 145 25.90 -9.75 5.57
C PHE A 145 24.67 -10.49 6.11
N MET A 146 24.78 -11.14 7.25
CA MET A 146 23.64 -11.73 7.94
C MET A 146 23.09 -10.77 9.00
N ILE A 147 21.79 -10.44 8.89
CA ILE A 147 21.06 -9.73 9.95
C ILE A 147 20.96 -10.65 11.16
N THR A 148 21.58 -10.24 12.27
CA THR A 148 21.72 -11.07 13.47
C THR A 148 20.38 -11.38 14.13
N ASN A 149 19.41 -10.43 14.08
CA ASN A 149 18.08 -10.64 14.63
C ASN A 149 17.00 -9.83 13.85
N PRO A 150 16.38 -10.40 12.80
CA PRO A 150 15.40 -9.70 11.99
C PRO A 150 14.12 -9.32 12.75
N TYR A 151 13.77 -10.05 13.82
CA TYR A 151 12.57 -9.77 14.61
C TYR A 151 12.71 -8.49 15.43
N VAL A 152 13.92 -8.20 15.97
CA VAL A 152 14.19 -6.96 16.69
C VAL A 152 14.05 -5.75 15.76
N ILE A 153 14.56 -5.83 14.53
CA ILE A 153 14.40 -4.75 13.54
C ILE A 153 12.92 -4.53 13.22
N THR A 154 12.18 -5.62 12.97
CA THR A 154 10.74 -5.56 12.66
C THR A 154 9.96 -4.93 13.80
N LEU A 155 10.20 -5.37 15.05
CA LEU A 155 9.54 -4.82 16.23
C LEU A 155 9.88 -3.34 16.43
N SER A 156 11.15 -2.98 16.32
CA SER A 156 11.60 -1.59 16.45
C SER A 156 11.00 -0.69 15.36
N ALA A 157 10.91 -1.17 14.11
CA ALA A 157 10.25 -0.46 13.02
C ALA A 157 8.74 -0.28 13.28
N PHE A 158 8.08 -1.33 13.76
CA PHE A 158 6.67 -1.26 14.12
C PHE A 158 6.40 -0.26 15.25
N LEU A 159 7.20 -0.31 16.33
CA LEU A 159 7.11 0.65 17.44
C LEU A 159 7.42 2.09 16.98
N GLY A 160 8.40 2.27 16.11
CA GLY A 160 8.67 3.55 15.46
C GLY A 160 7.46 4.09 14.70
N SER A 161 6.79 3.24 13.91
CA SER A 161 5.55 3.60 13.22
C SER A 161 4.44 4.02 14.18
N LEU A 162 4.26 3.28 15.29
CA LEU A 162 3.27 3.61 16.33
C LEU A 162 3.60 4.93 17.02
N LEU A 163 4.88 5.23 17.25
CA LEU A 163 5.32 6.52 17.78
C LEU A 163 4.95 7.65 16.81
N GLY A 164 5.24 7.51 15.52
CA GLY A 164 4.84 8.46 14.48
C GLY A 164 3.33 8.69 14.45
N LEU A 165 2.54 7.62 14.49
CA LEU A 165 1.09 7.68 14.58
C LEU A 165 0.62 8.41 15.84
N ALA A 166 1.18 8.09 17.00
CA ALA A 166 0.82 8.73 18.27
C ALA A 166 1.08 10.24 18.24
N ILE A 167 2.23 10.68 17.70
CA ILE A 167 2.54 12.11 17.56
C ILE A 167 1.49 12.80 16.68
N ILE A 168 1.10 12.21 15.53
CA ILE A 168 0.05 12.77 14.67
C ILE A 168 -1.27 12.89 15.45
N LEU A 169 -1.68 11.85 16.15
CA LEU A 169 -2.95 11.84 16.88
C LEU A 169 -2.96 12.86 18.01
N ILE A 170 -1.85 13.10 18.71
CA ILE A 170 -1.71 14.13 19.73
C ILE A 170 -1.88 15.52 19.11
N ILE A 171 -1.25 15.79 17.97
CA ILE A 171 -1.37 17.08 17.27
C ILE A 171 -2.81 17.33 16.83
N ILE A 172 -3.48 16.32 16.29
CA ILE A 172 -4.87 16.43 15.82
C ILE A 172 -5.84 16.63 16.99
N ARG A 173 -5.59 15.98 18.11
CA ARG A 173 -6.49 16.04 19.29
C ARG A 173 -6.45 17.39 19.99
N GLY A 174 -5.31 18.10 19.94
CA GLY A 174 -5.10 19.36 20.66
C GLY A 174 -5.77 20.58 20.05
N LYS A 175 -6.13 20.55 18.77
CA LYS A 175 -6.84 21.61 18.04
C LYS A 175 -7.79 20.93 17.09
N GLN A 176 -9.03 21.38 16.94
CA GLN A 176 -9.92 20.87 15.86
C GLN A 176 -9.17 21.00 14.51
N ALA A 177 -8.23 20.07 14.27
CA ALA A 177 -7.19 20.23 13.26
C ALA A 177 -7.83 20.18 11.88
N SER A 178 -7.64 21.23 11.12
CA SER A 178 -8.02 21.26 9.71
C SER A 178 -7.22 20.22 8.92
N VAL A 179 -7.69 19.85 7.74
CA VAL A 179 -7.01 18.91 6.85
C VAL A 179 -5.59 19.40 6.53
N GLU A 180 -5.42 20.73 6.35
CA GLU A 180 -4.12 21.36 6.10
C GLU A 180 -3.16 21.15 7.26
N THR A 181 -3.64 21.29 8.51
CA THR A 181 -2.84 21.04 9.71
C THR A 181 -2.35 19.60 9.78
N ILE A 182 -3.20 18.63 9.41
CA ILE A 182 -2.84 17.20 9.38
C ILE A 182 -1.72 16.96 8.36
N ILE A 183 -1.84 17.52 7.16
CA ILE A 183 -0.85 17.34 6.09
C ILE A 183 0.48 17.99 6.47
N LEU A 184 0.43 19.22 7.01
CA LEU A 184 1.62 19.94 7.46
C LEU A 184 2.33 19.19 8.61
N SER A 185 1.56 18.62 9.54
CA SER A 185 2.10 17.78 10.60
C SER A 185 2.86 16.58 10.03
N GLY A 186 2.34 15.96 8.94
CA GLY A 186 3.04 14.88 8.24
C GLY A 186 4.40 15.32 7.69
N VAL A 187 4.51 16.51 7.12
CA VAL A 187 5.78 17.06 6.62
C VAL A 187 6.78 17.26 7.77
N ILE A 188 6.33 17.83 8.88
CA ILE A 188 7.15 18.05 10.08
C ILE A 188 7.67 16.73 10.64
N ILE A 189 6.79 15.73 10.75
CA ILE A 189 7.12 14.40 11.27
C ILE A 189 8.10 13.67 10.33
N ASN A 190 7.91 13.77 9.01
CA ASN A 190 8.86 13.25 8.03
C ASN A 190 10.25 13.85 8.22
N SER A 191 10.34 15.17 8.42
CA SER A 191 11.60 15.88 8.63
C SER A 191 12.24 15.47 9.96
N LEU A 192 11.48 15.36 11.03
CA LEU A 192 11.96 14.94 12.35
C LEU A 192 12.57 13.54 12.31
N PHE A 193 11.84 12.56 11.80
CA PHE A 193 12.36 11.19 11.70
C PHE A 193 13.47 11.07 10.66
N GLY A 194 13.43 11.86 9.57
CA GLY A 194 14.53 11.94 8.62
C GLY A 194 15.83 12.42 9.27
N ALA A 195 15.76 13.46 10.09
CA ALA A 195 16.91 13.92 10.89
C ALA A 195 17.37 12.83 11.89
N GLY A 196 16.43 12.14 12.55
CA GLY A 196 16.73 11.02 13.42
C GLY A 196 17.47 9.88 12.70
N ILE A 197 17.03 9.51 11.48
CA ILE A 197 17.71 8.52 10.64
C ILE A 197 19.14 8.99 10.31
N ALA A 198 19.33 10.27 9.97
CA ALA A 198 20.65 10.81 9.67
C ALA A 198 21.60 10.72 10.89
N VAL A 199 21.10 10.98 12.11
CA VAL A 199 21.86 10.78 13.35
C VAL A 199 22.24 9.30 13.52
N MET A 200 21.29 8.37 13.30
CA MET A 200 21.60 6.93 13.38
C MET A 200 22.68 6.53 12.36
N GLN A 201 22.60 7.04 11.13
CA GLN A 201 23.60 6.78 10.09
C GLN A 201 24.99 7.36 10.45
N TYR A 202 25.01 8.50 11.11
CA TYR A 202 26.28 9.16 11.53
C TYR A 202 27.02 8.39 12.62
N VAL A 203 26.30 7.80 13.58
CA VAL A 203 26.89 7.04 14.69
C VAL A 203 27.08 5.56 14.37
N ALA A 204 26.51 5.06 13.27
CA ALA A 204 26.57 3.68 12.84
C ALA A 204 27.99 3.31 12.36
N ASN A 205 28.42 2.07 12.61
CA ASN A 205 29.57 1.50 11.92
C ASN A 205 29.21 1.14 10.45
N ASN A 206 30.20 0.80 9.62
CA ASN A 206 30.01 0.54 8.19
C ASN A 206 28.97 -0.57 7.91
N VAL A 207 28.94 -1.62 8.72
CA VAL A 207 28.01 -2.74 8.58
C VAL A 207 26.57 -2.32 8.95
N GLN A 208 26.44 -1.60 10.05
CA GLN A 208 25.16 -1.03 10.48
C GLN A 208 24.62 -0.01 9.45
N LEU A 209 25.50 0.85 8.93
CA LEU A 209 25.15 1.82 7.90
C LEU A 209 24.60 1.12 6.65
N ALA A 210 25.30 0.10 6.15
CA ALA A 210 24.82 -0.70 5.04
C ALA A 210 23.45 -1.33 5.34
N SER A 211 23.26 -1.89 6.54
CA SER A 211 22.00 -2.50 6.96
C SER A 211 20.85 -1.48 7.00
N ILE A 212 21.08 -0.25 7.47
CA ILE A 212 20.09 0.84 7.47
C ILE A 212 19.71 1.20 6.03
N VAL A 213 20.69 1.36 5.15
CA VAL A 213 20.47 1.71 3.74
C VAL A 213 19.66 0.63 3.02
N PHE A 214 20.05 -0.66 3.17
CA PHE A 214 19.31 -1.77 2.56
C PHE A 214 17.90 -1.94 3.13
N TRP A 215 17.70 -1.65 4.42
CA TRP A 215 16.37 -1.69 4.99
C TRP A 215 15.47 -0.61 4.40
N ASN A 216 15.99 0.61 4.20
CA ASN A 216 15.26 1.74 3.64
C ASN A 216 14.87 1.54 2.17
N PHE A 217 15.55 0.70 1.42
CA PHE A 217 15.22 0.44 0.01
C PHE A 217 13.92 -0.35 -0.18
N GLY A 218 13.44 -1.05 0.85
CA GLY A 218 12.22 -1.87 0.77
C GLY A 218 12.39 -3.10 -0.11
N ASP A 219 12.33 -4.29 0.48
CA ASP A 219 12.54 -5.56 -0.22
C ASP A 219 11.54 -6.63 0.20
N LEU A 220 10.86 -7.21 -0.78
CA LEU A 220 9.94 -8.34 -0.62
C LEU A 220 10.66 -9.70 -0.56
N GLY A 221 11.97 -9.75 -0.81
CA GLY A 221 12.77 -10.95 -0.70
C GLY A 221 12.85 -11.51 0.73
N ARG A 222 12.50 -10.71 1.73
CA ARG A 222 12.41 -11.11 3.14
C ARG A 222 11.13 -11.85 3.50
N SER A 223 10.26 -12.14 2.52
CA SER A 223 8.96 -12.78 2.74
C SER A 223 9.10 -14.26 3.13
N ASP A 224 8.28 -14.69 4.04
CA ASP A 224 8.04 -16.07 4.44
C ASP A 224 6.56 -16.27 4.83
N TRP A 225 6.15 -17.50 5.04
CA TRP A 225 4.77 -17.85 5.37
C TRP A 225 4.29 -17.22 6.69
N SER A 226 5.19 -17.07 7.68
CA SER A 226 4.84 -16.47 8.98
C SER A 226 4.50 -14.99 8.81
N LYS A 227 5.30 -14.24 8.04
CA LYS A 227 5.04 -12.82 7.76
C LYS A 227 3.75 -12.62 6.97
N LEU A 228 3.46 -13.53 6.03
CA LEU A 228 2.18 -13.52 5.31
C LEU A 228 0.99 -13.65 6.25
N LEU A 229 1.07 -14.53 7.24
CA LEU A 229 0.02 -14.69 8.23
C LEU A 229 -0.23 -13.38 8.98
N PHE A 230 0.83 -12.68 9.44
CA PHE A 230 0.69 -11.39 10.12
C PHE A 230 0.06 -10.33 9.21
N LEU A 231 0.44 -10.27 7.92
CA LEU A 231 -0.19 -9.36 6.96
C LEU A 231 -1.68 -9.64 6.77
N ILE A 232 -2.05 -10.91 6.65
CA ILE A 232 -3.45 -11.33 6.47
C ILE A 232 -4.26 -11.01 7.73
N VAL A 233 -3.72 -11.31 8.91
CA VAL A 233 -4.35 -11.01 10.21
C VAL A 233 -4.56 -9.51 10.39
N ALA A 234 -3.65 -8.66 9.90
CA ALA A 234 -3.81 -7.21 9.92
C ALA A 234 -4.80 -6.72 8.85
N LEU A 235 -4.77 -7.29 7.64
CA LEU A 235 -5.57 -6.83 6.50
C LEU A 235 -7.05 -7.17 6.65
N ILE A 236 -7.40 -8.39 7.10
CA ILE A 236 -8.81 -8.85 7.15
C ILE A 236 -9.67 -7.95 8.06
N PRO A 237 -9.29 -7.65 9.33
CA PRO A 237 -10.07 -6.75 10.17
C PRO A 237 -10.17 -5.33 9.59
N ALA A 238 -9.11 -4.85 8.94
CA ALA A 238 -9.13 -3.54 8.28
C ALA A 238 -10.10 -3.52 7.10
N LEU A 239 -10.14 -4.56 6.27
CA LEU A 239 -11.12 -4.68 5.18
C LEU A 239 -12.56 -4.69 5.70
N ILE A 240 -12.82 -5.43 6.77
CA ILE A 240 -14.14 -5.46 7.43
C ILE A 240 -14.49 -4.06 7.94
N TYR A 241 -13.57 -3.39 8.62
CA TYR A 241 -13.76 -2.04 9.13
C TYR A 241 -14.06 -1.04 8.00
N PHE A 242 -13.29 -1.04 6.91
CA PHE A 242 -13.52 -0.14 5.78
C PHE A 242 -14.82 -0.44 5.04
N TYR A 243 -15.20 -1.70 4.95
CA TYR A 243 -16.49 -2.08 4.39
C TYR A 243 -17.67 -1.58 5.22
N LEU A 244 -17.59 -1.69 6.55
CA LEU A 244 -18.62 -1.17 7.46
C LEU A 244 -18.70 0.36 7.41
N LYS A 245 -17.55 1.04 7.29
CA LYS A 245 -17.43 2.51 7.27
C LYS A 245 -17.58 3.16 5.89
N ARG A 246 -17.84 2.37 4.83
CA ARG A 246 -17.93 2.89 3.45
C ARG A 246 -18.93 4.02 3.25
N TRP A 247 -20.05 4.00 3.98
CA TRP A 247 -21.08 5.04 3.92
C TRP A 247 -20.63 6.33 4.59
N ASP A 248 -19.95 6.22 5.75
CA ASP A 248 -19.38 7.37 6.45
C ASP A 248 -18.36 8.09 5.55
N TYR A 249 -17.52 7.33 4.84
CA TYR A 249 -16.55 7.87 3.89
C TYR A 249 -17.22 8.59 2.72
N LYS A 250 -18.26 7.99 2.15
CA LYS A 250 -19.01 8.59 1.05
C LYS A 250 -19.64 9.93 1.45
N VAL A 251 -20.26 9.97 2.62
CA VAL A 251 -20.88 11.18 3.15
C VAL A 251 -19.80 12.25 3.47
N LEU A 252 -18.66 11.83 4.00
CA LEU A 252 -17.53 12.73 4.32
C LEU A 252 -16.97 13.44 3.06
N CYS A 253 -16.99 12.79 1.91
CA CYS A 253 -16.55 13.41 0.65
C CYS A 253 -17.39 14.62 0.24
N SER A 254 -18.68 14.66 0.65
CA SER A 254 -19.60 15.76 0.33
C SER A 254 -19.43 17.01 1.20
N GLY A 255 -18.58 16.96 2.24
CA GLY A 255 -18.29 18.07 3.14
C GLY A 255 -18.58 17.74 4.60
N ASP A 256 -17.93 18.47 5.49
CA ASP A 256 -18.03 18.22 6.95
C ASP A 256 -19.39 18.58 7.50
N ASP A 257 -19.94 19.73 7.08
CA ASP A 257 -21.27 20.18 7.52
C ASP A 257 -22.36 19.22 7.02
N TYR A 258 -22.25 18.76 5.78
CA TYR A 258 -23.14 17.74 5.23
C TYR A 258 -23.02 16.42 5.99
N ALA A 259 -21.80 15.99 6.29
CA ALA A 259 -21.57 14.76 7.04
C ALA A 259 -22.20 14.83 8.45
N GLN A 260 -22.07 15.97 9.15
CA GLN A 260 -22.67 16.17 10.46
C GLN A 260 -24.20 16.15 10.38
N SER A 261 -24.80 16.77 9.37
CA SER A 261 -26.26 16.75 9.17
C SER A 261 -26.81 15.34 8.90
N MET A 262 -25.97 14.44 8.35
CA MET A 262 -26.28 13.03 8.13
C MET A 262 -25.91 12.12 9.31
N GLY A 263 -25.51 12.68 10.47
CA GLY A 263 -25.17 11.94 11.68
C GLY A 263 -23.76 11.33 11.68
N VAL A 264 -22.90 11.70 10.72
CA VAL A 264 -21.50 11.28 10.68
C VAL A 264 -20.64 12.32 11.37
N TYR A 265 -19.79 11.92 12.31
CA TYR A 265 -18.83 12.79 13.01
C TYR A 265 -17.50 12.85 12.23
N PRO A 266 -17.19 13.92 11.45
CA PRO A 266 -16.05 13.95 10.53
C PRO A 266 -14.71 13.71 11.21
N GLN A 267 -14.48 14.36 12.37
CA GLN A 267 -13.21 14.24 13.10
C GLN A 267 -12.99 12.81 13.62
N HIS A 268 -14.02 12.19 14.19
CA HIS A 268 -13.93 10.81 14.67
C HIS A 268 -13.68 9.83 13.52
N THR A 269 -14.41 9.98 12.40
CA THR A 269 -14.27 9.14 11.20
C THR A 269 -12.86 9.27 10.60
N ARG A 270 -12.31 10.50 10.56
CA ARG A 270 -10.92 10.74 10.11
C ARG A 270 -9.92 10.06 11.05
N MET A 271 -10.01 10.31 12.36
CA MET A 271 -9.06 9.75 13.32
C MET A 271 -9.05 8.22 13.27
N THR A 272 -10.20 7.57 13.34
CA THR A 272 -10.29 6.10 13.34
C THR A 272 -9.82 5.51 12.02
N GLY A 273 -10.18 6.12 10.89
CA GLY A 273 -9.68 5.69 9.58
C GLY A 273 -8.17 5.86 9.43
N MET A 274 -7.60 6.97 9.92
CA MET A 274 -6.14 7.20 9.94
C MET A 274 -5.42 6.18 10.83
N VAL A 275 -5.98 5.83 11.98
CA VAL A 275 -5.41 4.80 12.87
C VAL A 275 -5.37 3.45 12.14
N VAL A 276 -6.47 3.00 11.57
CA VAL A 276 -6.54 1.69 10.91
C VAL A 276 -5.60 1.63 9.69
N THR A 277 -5.60 2.67 8.84
CA THR A 277 -4.71 2.73 7.67
C THR A 277 -3.23 2.76 8.07
N SER A 278 -2.89 3.50 9.13
CA SER A 278 -1.52 3.59 9.64
C SER A 278 -1.07 2.27 10.26
N LEU A 279 -1.95 1.58 11.00
CA LEU A 279 -1.62 0.28 11.61
C LEU A 279 -1.32 -0.79 10.57
N ILE A 280 -2.17 -0.95 9.55
CA ILE A 280 -1.90 -1.96 8.50
C ILE A 280 -0.66 -1.60 7.68
N THR A 281 -0.42 -0.31 7.45
CA THR A 281 0.81 0.17 6.79
C THR A 281 2.04 -0.09 7.67
N ALA A 282 1.95 0.15 8.98
CA ALA A 282 3.03 -0.12 9.93
C ALA A 282 3.44 -1.61 9.91
N VAL A 283 2.47 -2.53 9.88
CA VAL A 283 2.75 -3.97 9.76
C VAL A 283 3.48 -4.28 8.44
N ALA A 284 3.00 -3.77 7.31
CA ALA A 284 3.62 -4.03 6.01
C ALA A 284 5.05 -3.45 5.93
N VAL A 285 5.24 -2.21 6.36
CA VAL A 285 6.55 -1.52 6.32
C VAL A 285 7.53 -2.13 7.31
N SER A 286 7.10 -2.60 8.49
CA SER A 286 7.99 -3.21 9.46
C SER A 286 8.63 -4.51 8.97
N PHE A 287 7.95 -5.27 8.12
CA PHE A 287 8.50 -6.49 7.53
C PHE A 287 9.35 -6.23 6.28
N PHE A 288 8.91 -5.34 5.41
CA PHE A 288 9.50 -5.20 4.07
C PHE A 288 10.29 -3.91 3.85
N GLY A 289 10.33 -3.02 4.84
CA GLY A 289 10.96 -1.71 4.69
C GLY A 289 10.07 -0.72 3.94
N VAL A 290 10.66 0.40 3.52
CA VAL A 290 9.93 1.51 2.91
C VAL A 290 9.59 1.21 1.45
N ILE A 291 8.31 1.11 1.13
CA ILE A 291 7.79 0.98 -0.25
C ILE A 291 6.94 2.23 -0.53
N ALA A 292 7.54 3.16 -1.25
CA ALA A 292 6.92 4.46 -1.53
C ALA A 292 6.00 4.43 -2.77
N PHE A 293 5.19 5.48 -2.93
CA PHE A 293 4.35 5.79 -4.09
C PHE A 293 3.17 4.86 -4.36
N VAL A 294 3.14 3.61 -3.95
CA VAL A 294 2.02 2.69 -4.21
C VAL A 294 0.70 3.28 -3.71
N GLY A 295 0.66 3.73 -2.45
CA GLY A 295 -0.53 4.34 -1.85
C GLY A 295 -0.92 5.71 -2.42
N LEU A 296 -0.06 6.35 -3.17
CA LEU A 296 -0.30 7.65 -3.79
C LEU A 296 -0.78 7.50 -5.24
N VAL A 297 -0.02 6.74 -6.01
CA VAL A 297 -0.17 6.62 -7.46
C VAL A 297 -1.36 5.71 -7.82
N VAL A 298 -1.48 4.56 -7.16
CA VAL A 298 -2.49 3.56 -7.48
C VAL A 298 -3.92 4.10 -7.36
N PRO A 299 -4.35 4.69 -6.23
CA PRO A 299 -5.70 5.22 -6.12
C PRO A 299 -5.98 6.33 -7.14
N HIS A 300 -4.95 7.14 -7.45
CA HIS A 300 -5.07 8.21 -8.43
C HIS A 300 -5.30 7.68 -9.86
N ILE A 301 -4.59 6.61 -10.26
CA ILE A 301 -4.81 5.93 -11.56
C ILE A 301 -6.22 5.36 -11.60
N VAL A 302 -6.62 4.61 -10.57
CA VAL A 302 -7.93 3.97 -10.49
C VAL A 302 -9.05 5.01 -10.58
N ARG A 303 -8.92 6.14 -9.87
CA ARG A 303 -9.85 7.26 -9.92
C ARG A 303 -10.02 7.83 -11.34
N LYS A 304 -8.94 7.91 -12.10
CA LYS A 304 -9.01 8.35 -13.51
C LYS A 304 -9.73 7.34 -14.42
N CYS A 305 -9.68 6.05 -14.10
CA CYS A 305 -10.31 5.00 -14.91
C CYS A 305 -11.80 4.79 -14.59
N ILE A 306 -12.16 4.80 -13.30
CA ILE A 306 -13.52 4.44 -12.85
C ILE A 306 -14.30 5.59 -12.21
N GLY A 307 -13.67 6.76 -11.98
CA GLY A 307 -14.26 7.92 -11.33
C GLY A 307 -14.09 7.91 -9.80
N ASP A 308 -14.73 8.89 -9.15
CA ASP A 308 -14.56 9.18 -7.71
C ASP A 308 -15.54 8.39 -6.81
N ASN A 309 -16.28 7.41 -7.35
CA ASN A 309 -17.23 6.64 -6.54
C ASN A 309 -16.49 5.64 -5.65
N GLU A 310 -16.58 5.81 -4.34
CA GLU A 310 -15.90 5.02 -3.31
C GLU A 310 -16.29 3.54 -3.36
N GLU A 311 -17.50 3.22 -3.80
CA GLU A 311 -17.97 1.83 -3.99
C GLU A 311 -17.04 1.01 -4.89
N PHE A 312 -16.44 1.66 -5.90
CA PHE A 312 -15.53 1.03 -6.87
C PHE A 312 -14.08 1.43 -6.66
N LEU A 313 -13.82 2.64 -6.14
CA LEU A 313 -12.48 3.16 -5.93
C LEU A 313 -11.70 2.33 -4.89
N ILE A 314 -12.34 2.00 -3.77
CA ILE A 314 -11.70 1.24 -2.69
C ILE A 314 -11.29 -0.18 -3.16
N PRO A 315 -12.20 -1.04 -3.65
CA PRO A 315 -11.83 -2.36 -4.13
C PRO A 315 -10.95 -2.31 -5.39
N GLY A 316 -11.18 -1.36 -6.29
CA GLY A 316 -10.35 -1.16 -7.47
C GLY A 316 -8.92 -0.80 -7.11
N SER A 317 -8.71 0.08 -6.13
CA SER A 317 -7.38 0.43 -5.64
C SER A 317 -6.69 -0.75 -4.98
N ALA A 318 -7.41 -1.55 -4.18
CA ALA A 318 -6.84 -2.73 -3.55
C ALA A 318 -6.31 -3.73 -4.60
N ILE A 319 -7.13 -4.11 -5.58
CA ILE A 319 -6.78 -5.08 -6.61
C ILE A 319 -5.65 -4.55 -7.51
N PHE A 320 -5.78 -3.30 -7.97
CA PHE A 320 -4.75 -2.69 -8.82
C PHE A 320 -3.43 -2.50 -8.06
N GLY A 321 -3.48 -2.21 -6.76
CA GLY A 321 -2.30 -2.09 -5.90
C GLY A 321 -1.53 -3.39 -5.75
N GLY A 322 -2.24 -4.49 -5.53
CA GLY A 322 -1.65 -5.83 -5.52
C GLY A 322 -0.98 -6.19 -6.84
N MET A 323 -1.66 -5.92 -7.95
CA MET A 323 -1.13 -6.13 -9.30
C MET A 323 0.10 -5.23 -9.57
N PHE A 324 0.01 -3.95 -9.25
CA PHE A 324 1.09 -2.98 -9.50
C PHE A 324 2.37 -3.36 -8.74
N LEU A 325 2.26 -3.68 -7.46
CA LEU A 325 3.43 -4.04 -6.67
C LEU A 325 4.02 -5.39 -7.10
N LEU A 326 3.18 -6.35 -7.48
CA LEU A 326 3.63 -7.62 -8.04
C LEU A 326 4.37 -7.44 -9.37
N LEU A 327 3.88 -6.58 -10.25
CA LEU A 327 4.58 -6.22 -11.49
C LEU A 327 5.93 -5.56 -11.19
N CYS A 328 5.96 -4.59 -10.27
CA CYS A 328 7.21 -3.94 -9.84
C CYS A 328 8.21 -4.96 -9.29
N ASP A 329 7.77 -5.88 -8.41
CA ASP A 329 8.65 -6.92 -7.86
C ASP A 329 9.17 -7.87 -8.95
N THR A 330 8.32 -8.27 -9.90
CA THR A 330 8.71 -9.15 -11.01
C THR A 330 9.75 -8.48 -11.90
N VAL A 331 9.57 -7.21 -12.24
CA VAL A 331 10.54 -6.42 -13.01
C VAL A 331 11.83 -6.21 -12.21
N ALA A 332 11.74 -5.89 -10.92
CA ALA A 332 12.89 -5.68 -10.04
C ALA A 332 13.80 -6.92 -9.95
N ARG A 333 13.21 -8.11 -10.01
CA ARG A 333 13.96 -9.39 -9.98
C ARG A 333 14.61 -9.75 -11.33
N THR A 334 14.21 -9.13 -12.42
CA THR A 334 14.62 -9.55 -13.77
C THR A 334 15.50 -8.54 -14.48
N ILE A 335 15.33 -7.25 -14.23
CA ILE A 335 15.95 -6.16 -15.00
C ILE A 335 17.48 -6.14 -14.91
N LEU A 336 18.06 -6.49 -13.75
CA LEU A 336 19.51 -6.52 -13.52
C LEU A 336 20.02 -7.91 -13.11
N SER A 337 19.31 -8.99 -13.50
CA SER A 337 19.74 -10.35 -13.14
C SER A 337 21.23 -10.59 -13.45
N PRO A 338 22.02 -11.18 -12.50
CA PRO A 338 21.59 -11.89 -11.28
C PRO A 338 21.33 -11.00 -10.06
N ILE A 339 21.58 -9.68 -10.12
CA ILE A 339 21.34 -8.76 -9.00
C ILE A 339 19.85 -8.48 -8.88
N ILE A 340 19.29 -8.67 -7.70
CA ILE A 340 17.88 -8.38 -7.42
C ILE A 340 17.77 -6.95 -6.88
N LEU A 341 17.07 -6.09 -7.62
CA LEU A 341 16.77 -4.73 -7.14
C LEU A 341 15.73 -4.76 -6.03
N PRO A 342 15.90 -3.97 -4.96
CA PRO A 342 14.84 -3.70 -4.00
C PRO A 342 13.62 -3.08 -4.68
N VAL A 343 12.41 -3.58 -4.36
CA VAL A 343 11.18 -3.15 -5.03
C VAL A 343 10.84 -1.68 -4.74
N GLY A 344 11.22 -1.17 -3.56
CA GLY A 344 10.98 0.23 -3.18
C GLY A 344 11.74 1.23 -4.06
N ILE A 345 12.92 0.86 -4.58
CA ILE A 345 13.64 1.68 -5.56
C ILE A 345 12.83 1.77 -6.86
N LEU A 346 12.34 0.63 -7.37
CA LEU A 346 11.60 0.60 -8.62
C LEU A 346 10.26 1.33 -8.50
N THR A 347 9.52 1.13 -7.40
CA THR A 347 8.26 1.85 -7.17
C THR A 347 8.46 3.36 -7.07
N SER A 348 9.57 3.83 -6.49
CA SER A 348 9.90 5.25 -6.44
C SER A 348 10.28 5.78 -7.82
N PHE A 349 11.09 5.04 -8.58
CA PHE A 349 11.54 5.43 -9.91
C PHE A 349 10.39 5.50 -10.92
N LEU A 350 9.42 4.59 -10.83
CA LEU A 350 8.22 4.62 -11.66
C LEU A 350 7.16 5.60 -11.12
N GLY A 351 7.04 5.69 -9.80
CA GLY A 351 6.01 6.46 -9.13
C GLY A 351 6.14 7.97 -9.35
N VAL A 352 7.37 8.52 -9.24
CA VAL A 352 7.60 9.97 -9.37
C VAL A 352 7.22 10.51 -10.75
N PRO A 353 7.75 9.97 -11.88
CA PRO A 353 7.39 10.47 -13.22
C PRO A 353 5.91 10.28 -13.53
N LEU A 354 5.36 9.13 -13.14
CA LEU A 354 3.94 8.84 -13.39
C LEU A 354 3.05 9.81 -12.61
N PHE A 355 3.41 10.12 -11.38
CA PHE A 355 2.66 11.07 -10.56
C PHE A 355 2.75 12.50 -11.12
N LEU A 356 3.93 12.94 -11.54
CA LEU A 356 4.11 14.23 -12.22
C LEU A 356 3.27 14.32 -13.50
N PHE A 357 3.28 13.28 -14.33
CA PHE A 357 2.44 13.20 -15.53
C PHE A 357 0.94 13.29 -15.19
N LEU A 358 0.51 12.62 -14.12
CA LEU A 358 -0.89 12.65 -13.69
C LEU A 358 -1.31 14.02 -13.16
N LEU A 359 -0.41 14.76 -12.49
CA LEU A 359 -0.66 16.12 -11.99
C LEU A 359 -0.72 17.15 -13.11
N THR A 360 0.17 17.06 -14.10
CA THR A 360 0.27 18.04 -15.18
C THR A 360 -0.83 17.90 -16.23
N ARG A 361 -1.43 16.73 -16.35
CA ARG A 361 -2.52 16.48 -17.29
C ARG A 361 -3.82 17.08 -16.77
N LYS A 362 -4.12 18.34 -17.19
CA LYS A 362 -5.39 19.01 -16.93
C LYS A 362 -6.58 18.07 -17.19
N LYS A 363 -7.57 18.06 -16.29
CA LYS A 363 -8.89 17.45 -16.58
C LYS A 363 -9.43 18.10 -17.86
N ARG A 364 -9.52 17.34 -18.96
CA ARG A 364 -10.40 17.66 -20.08
C ARG A 364 -11.81 17.28 -19.71
#